data_0261664b2af9f4c54dd64b236d9aa4b0
#
_entry.id   0261664b2af9f4c54dd64b236d9aa4b0
#
_cell.length_a   1.000
_cell.length_b   1.000
_cell.length_c   1.000
_cell.angle_alpha   90.00
_cell.angle_beta   90.00
_cell.angle_gamma   90.00
#
_symmetry.space_group_name_H-M   'P 1'
#
loop_
_entity.id
_entity.type
_entity.pdbx_description
1 polymer ?
#
loop_
_entity_poly.entity_id
_entity_poly.type
_entity_poly.pdbx_seq_one_letter_code
_entity_poly.pdbx_strand_id
1 'polypeptide(L)'
;MDTVITPERIELPPGALLKLLGDWKDYQVLSQQLGDRSSPRIKYRRGEILLMAPLPEHGRDASLLADIAKVLLDHLNLIYESFTPITMSLPEISGIEPDFCFYIENCRAVVGKKRIDWESDPPPDLAIEIDVTSYTDVNDFLPYRVPEVWILKSNRLLIYRLQGESYVLAESSYFPNMKEIVQQCLQMANEQTTSEVIKWLKNFLHRQQ
;
A
#
# COMPACT_ATOMS: atom_id res chain seq x y z
N MET A 1 -16.03 -25.06 -23.18
CA MET A 1 -17.01 -24.12 -22.57
C MET A 1 -16.19 -23.11 -21.82
N ASP A 2 -16.01 -21.96 -22.39
CA ASP A 2 -15.30 -20.87 -21.72
C ASP A 2 -16.22 -20.31 -20.62
N THR A 3 -15.78 -20.46 -19.39
CA THR A 3 -16.53 -19.89 -18.25
C THR A 3 -16.32 -18.39 -18.25
N VAL A 4 -17.28 -17.63 -18.71
CA VAL A 4 -17.28 -16.18 -18.61
C VAL A 4 -17.58 -15.82 -17.14
N ILE A 5 -16.55 -15.37 -16.42
CA ILE A 5 -16.73 -14.84 -15.06
C ILE A 5 -17.16 -13.38 -15.23
N THR A 6 -18.37 -13.06 -14.79
CA THR A 6 -18.86 -11.68 -14.76
C THR A 6 -18.71 -11.14 -13.33
N PRO A 7 -18.02 -10.01 -13.12
CA PRO A 7 -17.77 -9.43 -11.79
C PRO A 7 -19.03 -9.14 -10.98
N GLU A 8 -20.15 -8.85 -11.65
CA GLU A 8 -21.44 -8.62 -10.99
C GLU A 8 -21.97 -9.85 -10.22
N ARG A 9 -21.36 -11.02 -10.48
CA ARG A 9 -21.69 -12.30 -9.81
C ARG A 9 -20.61 -12.75 -8.84
N ILE A 10 -19.53 -11.98 -8.68
CA ILE A 10 -18.47 -12.30 -7.72
C ILE A 10 -18.81 -11.62 -6.41
N GLU A 11 -19.38 -12.37 -5.47
CA GLU A 11 -19.52 -11.96 -4.07
C GLU A 11 -18.43 -12.65 -3.25
N LEU A 12 -17.46 -11.90 -2.79
CA LEU A 12 -16.42 -12.39 -1.89
C LEU A 12 -16.77 -12.03 -0.46
N PRO A 13 -16.86 -13.01 0.45
CA PRO A 13 -16.98 -12.70 1.86
C PRO A 13 -15.74 -11.95 2.36
N PRO A 14 -15.89 -11.06 3.38
CA PRO A 14 -14.76 -10.34 3.95
C PRO A 14 -13.59 -11.27 4.31
N GLY A 15 -12.37 -10.89 3.94
CA GLY A 15 -11.16 -11.69 4.13
C GLY A 15 -10.93 -12.76 3.06
N ALA A 16 -11.87 -12.96 2.12
CA ALA A 16 -11.68 -13.92 1.05
C ALA A 16 -10.73 -13.42 -0.02
N LEU A 17 -9.98 -14.36 -0.58
CA LEU A 17 -9.11 -14.14 -1.74
C LEU A 17 -9.48 -15.14 -2.81
N LEU A 18 -9.68 -14.64 -4.03
CA LEU A 18 -9.90 -15.44 -5.22
C LEU A 18 -8.74 -15.24 -6.19
N LYS A 19 -8.11 -16.34 -6.59
CA LYS A 19 -7.05 -16.37 -7.58
C LYS A 19 -7.61 -16.94 -8.89
N LEU A 20 -7.43 -16.20 -9.97
CA LEU A 20 -7.80 -16.58 -11.33
C LEU A 20 -6.55 -16.61 -12.19
N LEU A 21 -6.48 -17.56 -13.11
CA LEU A 21 -5.51 -17.52 -14.18
C LEU A 21 -6.09 -16.67 -15.31
N GLY A 22 -5.33 -15.73 -15.80
CA GLY A 22 -5.74 -14.82 -16.86
C GLY A 22 -4.60 -13.94 -17.33
N ASP A 23 -4.73 -13.40 -18.52
CA ASP A 23 -3.75 -12.50 -19.10
C ASP A 23 -4.06 -11.02 -18.73
N TRP A 24 -3.27 -10.11 -19.27
CA TRP A 24 -3.46 -8.67 -19.05
C TRP A 24 -4.83 -8.17 -19.57
N LYS A 25 -5.32 -8.73 -20.65
CA LYS A 25 -6.61 -8.36 -21.23
C LYS A 25 -7.76 -8.76 -20.32
N ASP A 26 -7.67 -9.95 -19.73
CA ASP A 26 -8.65 -10.43 -18.73
C ASP A 26 -8.66 -9.51 -17.51
N TYR A 27 -7.48 -9.13 -17.01
CA TYR A 27 -7.35 -8.16 -15.92
C TYR A 27 -7.99 -6.82 -16.27
N GLN A 28 -7.72 -6.28 -17.47
CA GLN A 28 -8.29 -4.99 -17.90
C GLN A 28 -9.83 -5.04 -17.94
N VAL A 29 -10.39 -6.12 -18.49
CA VAL A 29 -11.85 -6.31 -18.55
C VAL A 29 -12.43 -6.37 -17.15
N LEU A 30 -11.86 -7.17 -16.25
CA LEU A 30 -12.31 -7.28 -14.85
C LEU A 30 -12.17 -5.96 -14.09
N SER A 31 -11.02 -5.28 -14.21
CA SER A 31 -10.78 -3.99 -13.58
C SER A 31 -11.77 -2.93 -14.06
N GLN A 32 -12.04 -2.87 -15.37
CA GLN A 32 -12.99 -1.94 -15.93
C GLN A 32 -14.43 -2.23 -15.46
N GLN A 33 -14.80 -3.48 -15.33
CA GLN A 33 -16.13 -3.88 -14.85
C GLN A 33 -16.30 -3.64 -13.35
N LEU A 34 -15.24 -3.77 -12.56
CA LEU A 34 -15.22 -3.40 -11.14
C LEU A 34 -15.37 -1.88 -10.97
N GLY A 35 -14.79 -1.09 -11.89
CA GLY A 35 -14.86 0.36 -11.85
C GLY A 35 -14.30 0.92 -10.52
N ASP A 36 -14.97 1.94 -9.97
CA ASP A 36 -14.55 2.61 -8.74
C ASP A 36 -15.03 1.90 -7.46
N ARG A 37 -15.37 0.61 -7.53
CA ARG A 37 -15.76 -0.15 -6.34
C ARG A 37 -14.57 -0.36 -5.42
N SER A 38 -14.76 -0.13 -4.14
CA SER A 38 -13.73 -0.36 -3.11
C SER A 38 -13.50 -1.85 -2.77
N SER A 39 -14.39 -2.72 -3.22
CA SER A 39 -14.32 -4.17 -2.98
C SER A 39 -15.06 -4.93 -4.09
N PRO A 40 -14.52 -6.05 -4.59
CA PRO A 40 -13.18 -6.54 -4.28
C PRO A 40 -12.07 -5.67 -4.88
N ARG A 41 -10.89 -5.63 -4.24
CA ARG A 41 -9.67 -5.10 -4.84
C ARG A 41 -9.12 -6.09 -5.86
N ILE A 42 -8.49 -5.58 -6.90
CA ILE A 42 -7.95 -6.39 -7.99
C ILE A 42 -6.45 -6.16 -8.15
N LYS A 43 -5.73 -7.24 -8.39
CA LYS A 43 -4.28 -7.22 -8.64
C LYS A 43 -3.93 -8.16 -9.78
N TYR A 44 -2.99 -7.76 -10.62
CA TYR A 44 -2.44 -8.60 -11.69
C TYR A 44 -0.96 -8.83 -11.49
N ARG A 45 -0.55 -10.07 -11.57
CA ARG A 45 0.86 -10.48 -11.46
C ARG A 45 1.12 -11.74 -12.29
N ARG A 46 1.94 -11.61 -13.31
CA ARG A 46 2.50 -12.76 -14.07
C ARG A 46 1.46 -13.80 -14.54
N GLY A 47 0.36 -13.35 -15.12
CA GLY A 47 -0.70 -14.26 -15.59
C GLY A 47 -1.66 -14.74 -14.50
N GLU A 48 -1.62 -14.11 -13.33
CA GLU A 48 -2.55 -14.34 -12.23
C GLU A 48 -3.31 -13.04 -11.91
N ILE A 49 -4.61 -13.17 -11.76
CA ILE A 49 -5.50 -12.11 -11.30
C ILE A 49 -5.94 -12.47 -9.89
N LEU A 50 -5.71 -11.57 -8.95
CA LEU A 50 -6.11 -11.74 -7.56
C LEU A 50 -7.25 -10.77 -7.25
N LEU A 51 -8.35 -11.29 -6.70
CA LEU A 51 -9.46 -10.50 -6.18
C LEU A 51 -9.52 -10.69 -4.66
N MET A 52 -9.57 -9.61 -3.89
CA MET A 52 -9.56 -9.65 -2.44
C MET A 52 -10.66 -8.76 -1.86
N ALA A 53 -11.44 -9.31 -0.93
CA ALA A 53 -12.38 -8.55 -0.12
C ALA A 53 -11.71 -8.20 1.23
N PRO A 54 -11.31 -6.95 1.49
CA PRO A 54 -10.60 -6.57 2.70
C PRO A 54 -11.49 -6.71 3.95
N LEU A 55 -10.87 -7.03 5.08
CA LEU A 55 -11.50 -6.96 6.41
C LEU A 55 -11.50 -5.51 6.92
N PRO A 56 -12.42 -5.13 7.83
CA PRO A 56 -12.37 -3.83 8.50
C PRO A 56 -11.05 -3.54 9.21
N GLU A 57 -10.41 -4.57 9.79
CA GLU A 57 -9.10 -4.50 10.42
C GLU A 57 -8.03 -4.01 9.44
N HIS A 58 -8.03 -4.51 8.22
CA HIS A 58 -7.13 -4.07 7.16
C HIS A 58 -7.21 -2.56 6.92
N GLY A 59 -8.43 -2.01 6.79
CA GLY A 59 -8.62 -0.57 6.60
C GLY A 59 -8.18 0.26 7.80
N ARG A 60 -8.43 -0.24 9.02
CA ARG A 60 -7.97 0.39 10.27
C ARG A 60 -6.44 0.47 10.33
N ASP A 61 -5.78 -0.63 10.05
CA ASP A 61 -4.32 -0.73 10.14
C ASP A 61 -3.63 0.08 9.05
N ALA A 62 -4.19 0.12 7.84
CA ALA A 62 -3.73 0.98 6.76
C ALA A 62 -3.84 2.47 7.14
N SER A 63 -4.98 2.89 7.69
CA SER A 63 -5.19 4.26 8.16
C SER A 63 -4.21 4.63 9.28
N LEU A 64 -4.07 3.76 10.30
CA LEU A 64 -3.16 4.01 11.42
C LEU A 64 -1.71 4.16 10.95
N LEU A 65 -1.23 3.24 10.11
CA LEU A 65 0.16 3.27 9.64
C LEU A 65 0.43 4.50 8.77
N ALA A 66 -0.54 4.90 7.95
CA ALA A 66 -0.46 6.13 7.18
C ALA A 66 -0.45 7.38 8.09
N ASP A 67 -1.27 7.43 9.13
CA ASP A 67 -1.30 8.55 10.08
C ASP A 67 0.01 8.63 10.89
N ILE A 68 0.60 7.50 11.26
CA ILE A 68 1.94 7.45 11.87
C ILE A 68 2.98 8.05 10.90
N ALA A 69 3.00 7.62 9.63
CA ALA A 69 3.91 8.14 8.63
C ALA A 69 3.76 9.67 8.45
N LYS A 70 2.52 10.18 8.39
CA LYS A 70 2.24 11.63 8.31
C LYS A 70 2.80 12.39 9.51
N VAL A 71 2.58 11.88 10.72
CA VAL A 71 3.12 12.51 11.95
C VAL A 71 4.65 12.56 11.93
N LEU A 72 5.31 11.50 11.44
CA LEU A 72 6.77 11.46 11.30
C LEU A 72 7.26 12.44 10.22
N LEU A 73 6.58 12.51 9.07
CA LEU A 73 6.89 13.46 8.00
C LEU A 73 6.77 14.92 8.50
N ASP A 74 5.67 15.23 9.18
CA ASP A 74 5.44 16.56 9.77
C ASP A 74 6.51 16.91 10.82
N HIS A 75 6.88 15.94 11.67
CA HIS A 75 7.93 16.13 12.68
C HIS A 75 9.31 16.45 12.06
N LEU A 76 9.61 15.84 10.92
CA LEU A 76 10.85 16.06 10.17
C LEU A 76 10.78 17.27 9.22
N ASN A 77 9.66 18.02 9.20
CA ASN A 77 9.38 19.11 8.27
C ASN A 77 9.51 18.71 6.79
N LEU A 78 9.18 17.46 6.48
CA LEU A 78 9.14 16.96 5.11
C LEU A 78 7.78 17.25 4.49
N ILE A 79 7.79 17.83 3.30
CA ILE A 79 6.57 18.03 2.51
C ILE A 79 6.25 16.75 1.75
N TYR A 80 4.99 16.44 1.59
CA TYR A 80 4.55 15.24 0.91
C TYR A 80 3.19 15.42 0.23
N GLU A 81 2.90 14.56 -0.74
CA GLU A 81 1.55 14.25 -1.23
C GLU A 81 1.25 12.79 -0.90
N SER A 82 0.00 12.50 -0.51
CA SER A 82 -0.41 11.14 -0.18
C SER A 82 -1.64 10.71 -0.95
N PHE A 83 -1.64 9.46 -1.38
CA PHE A 83 -2.74 8.86 -2.13
C PHE A 83 -3.19 7.55 -1.48
N THR A 84 -4.53 7.28 -1.52
CA THR A 84 -5.13 6.08 -0.96
C THR A 84 -6.48 5.73 -1.59
N PRO A 85 -6.72 4.48 -1.95
CA PRO A 85 -5.79 3.66 -2.71
C PRO A 85 -5.60 4.25 -4.10
N ILE A 86 -4.53 3.90 -4.78
CA ILE A 86 -4.34 4.25 -6.20
C ILE A 86 -4.04 3.00 -7.00
N THR A 87 -4.60 2.90 -8.18
CA THR A 87 -4.26 1.82 -9.11
C THR A 87 -2.95 2.16 -9.82
N MET A 88 -1.92 1.38 -9.56
CA MET A 88 -0.65 1.40 -10.29
C MET A 88 -0.74 0.35 -11.40
N SER A 89 -0.55 0.77 -12.64
CA SER A 89 -0.77 -0.09 -13.80
C SER A 89 0.31 0.11 -14.85
N LEU A 90 1.08 -0.94 -15.11
CA LEU A 90 2.03 -1.02 -16.22
C LEU A 90 1.53 -2.10 -17.19
N PRO A 91 1.16 -1.72 -18.42
CA PRO A 91 0.55 -2.64 -19.37
C PRO A 91 1.34 -3.94 -19.54
N GLU A 92 0.64 -5.08 -19.53
CA GLU A 92 1.16 -6.44 -19.68
C GLU A 92 2.13 -6.92 -18.57
N ILE A 93 2.55 -6.02 -17.66
CA ILE A 93 3.56 -6.29 -16.64
C ILE A 93 2.92 -6.48 -15.28
N SER A 94 2.20 -5.46 -14.79
CA SER A 94 1.71 -5.44 -13.41
C SER A 94 0.52 -4.49 -13.25
N GLY A 95 -0.42 -4.88 -12.38
CA GLY A 95 -1.48 -4.03 -11.87
C GLY A 95 -1.61 -4.25 -10.38
N ILE A 96 -1.38 -3.23 -9.54
CA ILE A 96 -1.45 -3.29 -8.08
C ILE A 96 -2.19 -2.09 -7.50
N GLU A 97 -2.70 -2.24 -6.29
CA GLU A 97 -3.40 -1.19 -5.55
C GLU A 97 -2.86 -1.13 -4.12
N PRO A 98 -1.72 -0.45 -3.89
CA PRO A 98 -1.20 -0.26 -2.54
C PRO A 98 -2.20 0.49 -1.65
N ASP A 99 -2.23 0.15 -0.36
CA ASP A 99 -3.16 0.75 0.60
C ASP A 99 -2.92 2.25 0.76
N PHE A 100 -1.65 2.66 0.80
CA PHE A 100 -1.23 4.05 0.83
C PHE A 100 0.07 4.26 0.06
N CYS A 101 0.21 5.45 -0.53
CA CYS A 101 1.44 5.91 -1.16
C CYS A 101 1.77 7.32 -0.70
N PHE A 102 3.06 7.59 -0.55
CA PHE A 102 3.59 8.92 -0.26
C PHE A 102 4.62 9.31 -1.31
N TYR A 103 4.42 10.49 -1.86
CA TYR A 103 5.43 11.22 -2.63
C TYR A 103 6.07 12.23 -1.68
N ILE A 104 7.36 12.11 -1.44
CA ILE A 104 8.14 12.93 -0.50
C ILE A 104 9.14 13.76 -1.29
N GLU A 105 10.11 13.11 -1.94
CA GLU A 105 11.10 13.78 -2.78
C GLU A 105 10.47 14.31 -4.09
N ASN A 106 9.56 13.53 -4.64
CA ASN A 106 8.87 13.83 -5.89
C ASN A 106 7.48 14.46 -5.70
N CYS A 107 7.14 14.95 -4.51
CA CYS A 107 5.80 15.45 -4.20
C CYS A 107 5.33 16.54 -5.18
N ARG A 108 6.22 17.43 -5.63
CA ARG A 108 5.90 18.51 -6.57
C ARG A 108 5.52 18.02 -7.96
N ALA A 109 5.99 16.84 -8.36
CA ALA A 109 5.68 16.27 -9.67
C ALA A 109 4.23 15.81 -9.79
N VAL A 110 3.53 15.58 -8.67
CA VAL A 110 2.18 15.01 -8.64
C VAL A 110 1.11 15.97 -8.12
N VAL A 111 1.50 17.11 -7.57
CA VAL A 111 0.54 18.12 -7.06
C VAL A 111 -0.45 18.53 -8.15
N GLY A 112 -1.74 18.42 -7.85
CA GLY A 112 -2.84 18.81 -8.73
C GLY A 112 -3.09 17.87 -9.92
N LYS A 113 -2.34 16.79 -10.07
CA LYS A 113 -2.60 15.79 -11.10
C LYS A 113 -3.87 15.01 -10.79
N LYS A 114 -4.71 14.84 -11.81
CA LYS A 114 -5.91 14.00 -11.74
C LYS A 114 -5.62 12.52 -12.04
N ARG A 115 -4.49 12.25 -12.67
CA ARG A 115 -4.02 10.90 -13.04
C ARG A 115 -2.51 10.89 -12.99
N ILE A 116 -1.95 9.78 -12.57
CA ILE A 116 -0.52 9.48 -12.61
C ILE A 116 -0.28 8.61 -13.85
N ASP A 117 0.69 8.98 -14.64
CA ASP A 117 1.17 8.20 -15.77
C ASP A 117 2.37 7.36 -15.33
N TRP A 118 2.15 6.07 -15.12
CA TRP A 118 3.16 5.17 -14.56
C TRP A 118 4.36 4.90 -15.49
N GLU A 119 4.30 5.34 -16.76
CA GLU A 119 5.42 5.25 -17.71
C GLU A 119 6.33 6.48 -17.65
N SER A 120 5.79 7.65 -17.29
CA SER A 120 6.51 8.92 -17.38
C SER A 120 6.63 9.67 -16.05
N ASP A 121 5.69 9.49 -15.12
CA ASP A 121 5.74 10.13 -13.82
C ASP A 121 6.62 9.33 -12.85
N PRO A 122 7.24 9.99 -11.86
CA PRO A 122 8.00 9.27 -10.86
C PRO A 122 7.09 8.34 -10.03
N PRO A 123 7.61 7.20 -9.56
CA PRO A 123 6.89 6.38 -8.61
C PRO A 123 6.72 7.10 -7.26
N PRO A 124 5.80 6.65 -6.40
CA PRO A 124 5.79 7.09 -5.00
C PRO A 124 7.10 6.71 -4.32
N ASP A 125 7.53 7.54 -3.38
CA ASP A 125 8.76 7.34 -2.64
C ASP A 125 8.61 6.27 -1.54
N LEU A 126 7.40 6.15 -0.99
CA LEU A 126 7.02 5.16 0.00
C LEU A 126 5.64 4.57 -0.34
N ALA A 127 5.54 3.25 -0.39
CA ALA A 127 4.28 2.53 -0.43
C ALA A 127 4.04 1.77 0.88
N ILE A 128 2.77 1.71 1.30
CA ILE A 128 2.33 0.97 2.49
C ILE A 128 1.32 -0.10 2.04
N GLU A 129 1.51 -1.30 2.56
CA GLU A 129 0.66 -2.46 2.29
C GLU A 129 0.38 -3.23 3.58
N ILE A 130 -0.87 -3.62 3.80
CA ILE A 130 -1.30 -4.43 4.93
C ILE A 130 -1.53 -5.86 4.45
N ASP A 131 -0.70 -6.79 4.88
CA ASP A 131 -0.77 -8.19 4.49
C ASP A 131 -1.54 -9.03 5.52
N VAL A 132 -2.86 -9.07 5.36
CA VAL A 132 -3.75 -9.92 6.19
C VAL A 132 -3.85 -11.34 5.65
N THR A 133 -3.58 -11.53 4.36
CA THR A 133 -3.84 -12.79 3.64
C THR A 133 -2.59 -13.61 3.32
N SER A 134 -1.40 -13.08 3.64
CA SER A 134 -0.08 -13.66 3.31
C SER A 134 0.20 -13.77 1.80
N TYR A 135 -0.48 -12.97 0.98
CA TYR A 135 -0.28 -12.93 -0.47
C TYR A 135 0.49 -11.71 -0.97
N THR A 136 0.83 -10.78 -0.07
CA THR A 136 1.65 -9.63 -0.43
C THR A 136 3.09 -10.08 -0.71
N ASP A 137 3.57 -9.75 -1.89
CA ASP A 137 4.95 -9.93 -2.30
C ASP A 137 5.56 -8.55 -2.58
N VAL A 138 6.62 -8.20 -1.87
CA VAL A 138 7.30 -6.91 -2.08
C VAL A 138 7.78 -6.73 -3.53
N ASN A 139 8.05 -7.83 -4.23
CA ASN A 139 8.46 -7.79 -5.63
C ASN A 139 7.35 -7.33 -6.58
N ASP A 140 6.10 -7.23 -6.13
CA ASP A 140 5.02 -6.62 -6.91
C ASP A 140 5.27 -5.13 -7.17
N PHE A 141 6.06 -4.47 -6.31
CA PHE A 141 6.45 -3.07 -6.45
C PHE A 141 7.69 -2.88 -7.34
N LEU A 142 8.39 -3.97 -7.69
CA LEU A 142 9.63 -3.90 -8.45
C LEU A 142 9.47 -3.28 -9.85
N PRO A 143 8.42 -3.59 -10.64
CA PRO A 143 8.20 -2.96 -11.94
C PRO A 143 8.07 -1.44 -11.87
N TYR A 144 7.57 -0.92 -10.75
CA TYR A 144 7.36 0.51 -10.49
C TYR A 144 8.59 1.17 -9.86
N ARG A 145 9.57 0.37 -9.40
CA ARG A 145 10.80 0.86 -8.74
C ARG A 145 10.53 1.75 -7.53
N VAL A 146 9.52 1.44 -6.75
CA VAL A 146 9.21 2.16 -5.51
C VAL A 146 10.41 2.08 -4.56
N PRO A 147 11.00 3.20 -4.12
CA PRO A 147 12.25 3.18 -3.33
C PRO A 147 12.11 2.46 -1.99
N GLU A 148 10.97 2.63 -1.32
CA GLU A 148 10.71 2.03 -0.01
C GLU A 148 9.30 1.49 0.08
N VAL A 149 9.14 0.27 0.62
CA VAL A 149 7.86 -0.39 0.82
C VAL A 149 7.75 -0.86 2.27
N TRP A 150 6.68 -0.46 2.92
CA TRP A 150 6.31 -0.92 4.26
C TRP A 150 5.22 -1.96 4.15
N ILE A 151 5.47 -3.15 4.70
CA ILE A 151 4.48 -4.23 4.77
C ILE A 151 4.19 -4.51 6.23
N LEU A 152 2.93 -4.30 6.64
CA LEU A 152 2.46 -4.75 7.94
C LEU A 152 1.91 -6.16 7.80
N LYS A 153 2.58 -7.12 8.43
CA LYS A 153 2.22 -8.53 8.41
C LYS A 153 2.18 -9.10 9.82
N SER A 154 1.04 -9.68 10.21
CA SER A 154 0.87 -10.27 11.54
C SER A 154 1.33 -9.33 12.66
N ASN A 155 0.90 -8.08 12.61
CA ASN A 155 1.25 -7.00 13.57
C ASN A 155 2.76 -6.68 13.64
N ARG A 156 3.53 -7.06 12.62
CA ARG A 156 4.96 -6.76 12.50
C ARG A 156 5.23 -5.91 11.28
N LEU A 157 5.88 -4.77 11.48
CA LEU A 157 6.33 -3.91 10.39
C LEU A 157 7.61 -4.47 9.75
N LEU A 158 7.51 -4.71 8.45
CA LEU A 158 8.64 -5.04 7.58
C LEU A 158 8.89 -3.85 6.66
N ILE A 159 10.11 -3.32 6.70
CA ILE A 159 10.53 -2.22 5.84
C ILE A 159 11.48 -2.78 4.80
N TYR A 160 11.15 -2.58 3.53
CA TYR A 160 11.94 -3.00 2.39
C TYR A 160 12.43 -1.78 1.63
N ARG A 161 13.71 -1.81 1.24
CA ARG A 161 14.31 -0.79 0.37
C ARG A 161 14.79 -1.42 -0.93
N LEU A 162 14.55 -0.73 -2.01
CA LEU A 162 15.05 -1.12 -3.33
C LEU A 162 16.56 -0.90 -3.39
N GLN A 163 17.30 -1.97 -3.66
CA GLN A 163 18.74 -1.93 -3.90
C GLN A 163 19.04 -2.62 -5.25
N GLY A 164 19.40 -1.81 -6.25
CA GLY A 164 19.55 -2.31 -7.63
C GLY A 164 18.24 -2.89 -8.17
N GLU A 165 18.19 -4.20 -8.37
CA GLU A 165 17.04 -4.92 -8.93
C GLU A 165 16.30 -5.80 -7.89
N SER A 166 16.48 -5.54 -6.60
CA SER A 166 15.84 -6.34 -5.55
C SER A 166 15.49 -5.51 -4.32
N TYR A 167 14.49 -5.98 -3.58
CA TYR A 167 14.15 -5.44 -2.28
C TYR A 167 14.89 -6.18 -1.18
N VAL A 168 15.44 -5.41 -0.23
CA VAL A 168 16.10 -5.94 0.96
C VAL A 168 15.44 -5.37 2.22
N LEU A 169 15.38 -6.17 3.28
CA LEU A 169 14.96 -5.67 4.60
C LEU A 169 15.99 -4.67 5.09
N ALA A 170 15.54 -3.48 5.49
CA ALA A 170 16.40 -2.38 5.92
C ALA A 170 15.66 -1.47 6.91
N GLU A 171 16.40 -0.52 7.49
CA GLU A 171 15.81 0.65 8.14
C GLU A 171 15.23 1.60 7.09
N SER A 172 14.22 2.39 7.50
CA SER A 172 13.64 3.41 6.63
C SER A 172 14.67 4.48 6.27
N SER A 173 14.69 4.89 5.00
CA SER A 173 15.49 6.02 4.54
C SER A 173 14.89 7.37 4.93
N TYR A 174 13.57 7.42 5.06
CA TYR A 174 12.83 8.63 5.43
C TYR A 174 12.74 8.81 6.94
N PHE A 175 12.72 7.71 7.70
CA PHE A 175 12.51 7.69 9.14
C PHE A 175 13.60 6.87 9.87
N PRO A 176 14.86 7.30 9.82
CA PRO A 176 15.96 6.56 10.45
C PRO A 176 15.71 6.42 11.96
N ASN A 177 15.95 5.23 12.49
CA ASN A 177 15.78 4.89 13.92
C ASN A 177 14.32 4.98 14.45
N MET A 178 13.30 5.08 13.57
CA MET A 178 11.90 5.19 14.00
C MET A 178 11.11 3.88 13.93
N LYS A 179 11.72 2.80 13.46
CA LYS A 179 11.05 1.51 13.29
C LYS A 179 10.46 0.98 14.59
N GLU A 180 11.21 1.03 15.68
CA GLU A 180 10.77 0.56 17.00
C GLU A 180 9.59 1.40 17.52
N ILE A 181 9.60 2.71 17.28
CA ILE A 181 8.53 3.62 17.67
C ILE A 181 7.25 3.32 16.87
N VAL A 182 7.39 3.10 15.56
CA VAL A 182 6.26 2.68 14.72
C VAL A 182 5.71 1.33 15.20
N GLN A 183 6.59 0.37 15.48
CA GLN A 183 6.19 -0.93 16.00
C GLN A 183 5.49 -0.83 17.36
N GLN A 184 5.94 0.07 18.23
CA GLN A 184 5.28 0.34 19.52
C GLN A 184 3.88 0.95 19.31
N CYS A 185 3.72 1.89 18.39
CA CYS A 185 2.42 2.44 18.02
C CYS A 185 1.44 1.34 17.56
N LEU A 186 1.91 0.43 16.71
CA LEU A 186 1.11 -0.71 16.22
C LEU A 186 0.70 -1.65 17.37
N GLN A 187 1.59 -1.90 18.33
CA GLN A 187 1.26 -2.70 19.52
C GLN A 187 0.22 -2.02 20.41
N MET A 188 0.38 -0.71 20.65
CA MET A 188 -0.58 0.07 21.45
C MET A 188 -1.99 0.06 20.82
N ALA A 189 -2.08 0.03 19.50
CA ALA A 189 -3.36 0.01 18.78
C ALA A 189 -4.20 -1.26 19.01
N ASN A 190 -3.65 -2.31 19.61
CA ASN A 190 -4.43 -3.48 20.03
C ASN A 190 -5.34 -3.20 21.24
N GLU A 191 -5.01 -2.20 22.05
CA GLU A 191 -5.72 -1.88 23.31
C GLU A 191 -6.21 -0.43 23.36
N GLN A 192 -5.69 0.43 22.49
CA GLN A 192 -5.99 1.86 22.47
C GLN A 192 -6.60 2.28 21.14
N THR A 193 -7.30 3.40 21.15
CA THR A 193 -7.84 4.00 19.94
C THR A 193 -6.73 4.62 19.08
N THR A 194 -6.92 4.69 17.76
CA THR A 194 -6.01 5.39 16.85
C THR A 194 -5.66 6.80 17.36
N SER A 195 -6.65 7.53 17.88
CA SER A 195 -6.45 8.89 18.40
C SER A 195 -5.50 8.94 19.61
N GLU A 196 -5.59 7.97 20.51
CA GLU A 196 -4.70 7.88 21.68
C GLU A 196 -3.27 7.55 21.25
N VAL A 197 -3.11 6.60 20.34
CA VAL A 197 -1.80 6.23 19.77
C VAL A 197 -1.14 7.43 19.09
N ILE A 198 -1.86 8.15 18.25
CA ILE A 198 -1.32 9.32 17.53
C ILE A 198 -0.98 10.45 18.51
N LYS A 199 -1.78 10.69 19.55
CA LYS A 199 -1.45 11.67 20.59
C LYS A 199 -0.19 11.26 21.36
N TRP A 200 -0.07 9.98 21.69
CA TRP A 200 1.13 9.45 22.35
C TRP A 200 2.38 9.67 21.47
N LEU A 201 2.33 9.32 20.18
CA LEU A 201 3.42 9.51 19.24
C LEU A 201 3.86 10.98 19.15
N LYS A 202 2.90 11.90 18.99
CA LYS A 202 3.20 13.34 18.95
C LYS A 202 3.90 13.82 20.23
N ASN A 203 3.41 13.40 21.39
CA ASN A 203 4.03 13.74 22.68
C ASN A 203 5.43 13.14 22.85
N PHE A 204 5.63 11.92 22.37
CA PHE A 204 6.93 11.25 22.37
C PHE A 204 7.94 12.06 21.54
N LEU A 205 7.59 12.41 20.31
CA LEU A 205 8.46 13.15 19.38
C LEU A 205 8.79 14.56 19.90
N HIS A 206 7.87 15.25 20.53
CA HIS A 206 8.12 16.55 21.14
C HIS A 206 9.12 16.52 22.30
N ARG A 207 9.26 15.38 22.99
CA ARG A 207 10.24 15.23 24.09
C ARG A 207 11.64 14.91 23.61
N GLN A 208 11.81 14.60 22.34
CA GLN A 208 13.10 14.28 21.72
C GLN A 208 13.78 15.52 21.10
N GLN A 209 13.06 16.64 21.01
CA GLN A 209 13.56 17.95 20.60
C GLN A 209 14.13 18.71 21.80
#